data_4ffc88e04ca5b9c7a7869c22b4e89f85
#
_entry.id   4ffc88e04ca5b9c7a7869c22b4e89f85
#
_cell.length_a   1.000
_cell.length_b   1.000
_cell.length_c   1.000
_cell.angle_alpha   90.00
_cell.angle_beta   90.00
_cell.angle_gamma   90.00
#
_symmetry.space_group_name_H-M   'P 1'
#
loop_
_entity.id
_entity.type
_entity.pdbx_description
1 polymer ?
#
loop_
_entity_poly.entity_id
_entity_poly.type
_entity_poly.pdbx_seq_one_letter_code
_entity_poly.pdbx_strand_id
1 'polypeptide(L)'
;MFRETRSPLLTSTFIALVAGQGISLFGNTMLRFAMSMWVLDATGSPTAFATVLAVSVIPTIIIGPFGGVLADRINRRTMMVGLDVLSGIVTVLSLIWITRVGFSITVIAGVQITLAVLDALETPTVQAALPQMFKRYGAGTLRQGMAVINQVQQLSNLIPSFIGGILYACFGIRLMMTITALCFAVAALVECRIYLESPRAESDGEKPFSPIGDLRIAFLFLIREQPALLRLIALCAWLNFILVGFSSVSFPFIVRNTLGFDAAVYGTCDGIVGIAGLIGTFVAGVYATRLRPRHASLSLCIEGLLILPPAISFMMPVDAWTRLLVLTGCLAIGMVAVDFLNLITFPTIQFKTPESMTGKVMALVTSVATCSQPLGQMAYGWLHGCLPVWLILLGSSLAILPFAAMARPMFDELES
;
A
#
# COMPACT_ATOMS: atom_id res chain seq x y z
N MET A 1 -48.25 -5.89 2.14
CA MET A 1 -47.25 -6.53 3.03
C MET A 1 -45.86 -6.17 2.46
N PHE A 2 -45.38 -4.95 2.81
CA PHE A 2 -44.07 -4.45 2.37
C PHE A 2 -42.98 -5.21 3.13
N ARG A 3 -42.34 -6.17 2.52
CA ARG A 3 -41.05 -6.66 2.98
C ARG A 3 -40.05 -5.51 2.73
N GLU A 4 -39.65 -4.82 3.80
CA GLU A 4 -38.48 -3.96 3.77
C GLU A 4 -37.32 -4.78 3.21
N THR A 5 -36.97 -4.51 1.96
CA THR A 5 -35.77 -5.06 1.32
C THR A 5 -34.60 -4.33 1.97
N ARG A 6 -34.12 -4.86 3.11
CA ARG A 6 -32.84 -4.42 3.69
C ARG A 6 -31.79 -4.47 2.57
N SER A 7 -31.07 -3.39 2.41
CA SER A 7 -29.98 -3.33 1.43
C SER A 7 -29.09 -4.57 1.58
N PRO A 8 -28.75 -5.27 0.49
CA PRO A 8 -27.89 -6.45 0.54
C PRO A 8 -26.54 -6.21 1.26
N LEU A 9 -26.08 -4.93 1.31
CA LEU A 9 -24.90 -4.50 2.05
C LEU A 9 -25.10 -4.47 3.57
N LEU A 10 -26.35 -4.53 4.06
CA LEU A 10 -26.69 -4.57 5.49
C LEU A 10 -26.93 -6.00 6.01
N THR A 11 -26.48 -7.01 5.29
CA THR A 11 -26.50 -8.39 5.77
C THR A 11 -25.49 -8.57 6.91
N SER A 12 -25.88 -9.33 7.94
CA SER A 12 -24.97 -9.62 9.07
C SER A 12 -23.64 -10.24 8.64
N THR A 13 -23.66 -11.05 7.59
CA THR A 13 -22.47 -11.68 7.01
C THR A 13 -21.54 -10.66 6.37
N PHE A 14 -22.07 -9.69 5.60
CA PHE A 14 -21.23 -8.67 4.97
C PHE A 14 -20.71 -7.66 6.02
N ILE A 15 -21.53 -7.27 6.98
CA ILE A 15 -21.09 -6.40 8.09
C ILE A 15 -19.98 -7.10 8.90
N ALA A 16 -20.11 -8.39 9.18
CA ALA A 16 -19.07 -9.14 9.87
C ALA A 16 -17.77 -9.21 9.05
N LEU A 17 -17.85 -9.42 7.72
CA LEU A 17 -16.69 -9.38 6.82
C LEU A 17 -16.00 -8.01 6.86
N VAL A 18 -16.76 -6.94 6.70
CA VAL A 18 -16.23 -5.56 6.70
C VAL A 18 -15.59 -5.21 8.04
N ALA A 19 -16.25 -5.57 9.15
CA ALA A 19 -15.75 -5.29 10.49
C ALA A 19 -14.51 -6.14 10.83
N GLY A 20 -14.54 -7.45 10.54
CA GLY A 20 -13.40 -8.36 10.75
C GLY A 20 -12.18 -7.87 9.98
N GLN A 21 -12.33 -7.70 8.67
CA GLN A 21 -11.27 -7.19 7.80
C GLN A 21 -10.73 -5.83 8.24
N GLY A 22 -11.63 -4.88 8.60
CA GLY A 22 -11.21 -3.56 9.05
C GLY A 22 -10.40 -3.59 10.33
N ILE A 23 -10.81 -4.41 11.31
CA ILE A 23 -10.10 -4.57 12.59
C ILE A 23 -8.76 -5.29 12.38
N SER A 24 -8.72 -6.34 11.57
CA SER A 24 -7.49 -7.08 11.24
C SER A 24 -6.46 -6.19 10.56
N LEU A 25 -6.84 -5.50 9.48
CA LEU A 25 -5.98 -4.57 8.75
C LEU A 25 -5.50 -3.40 9.63
N PHE A 26 -6.40 -2.84 10.46
CA PHE A 26 -6.04 -1.77 11.39
C PHE A 26 -4.94 -2.25 12.35
N GLY A 27 -5.13 -3.40 12.99
CA GLY A 27 -4.14 -3.97 13.89
C GLY A 27 -2.81 -4.25 13.20
N ASN A 28 -2.85 -4.87 12.02
CA ASN A 28 -1.66 -5.19 11.23
C ASN A 28 -0.87 -3.94 10.83
N THR A 29 -1.54 -2.93 10.27
CA THR A 29 -0.89 -1.66 9.86
C THR A 29 -0.32 -0.90 11.05
N MET A 30 -1.06 -0.87 12.17
CA MET A 30 -0.61 -0.24 13.41
C MET A 30 0.66 -0.91 13.96
N LEU A 31 0.73 -2.24 13.95
CA LEU A 31 1.89 -2.97 14.40
C LEU A 31 3.10 -2.78 13.48
N ARG A 32 2.88 -2.83 12.16
CA ARG A 32 3.94 -2.55 11.17
C ARG A 32 4.54 -1.16 11.38
N PHE A 33 3.70 -0.15 11.58
CA PHE A 33 4.13 1.20 11.92
C PHE A 33 4.98 1.22 13.19
N ALA A 34 4.46 0.67 14.30
CA ALA A 34 5.13 0.68 15.60
C ALA A 34 6.47 -0.08 15.59
N MET A 35 6.52 -1.25 14.95
CA MET A 35 7.76 -2.02 14.81
C MET A 35 8.80 -1.28 13.99
N SER A 36 8.39 -0.63 12.90
CA SER A 36 9.29 0.16 12.06
C SER A 36 9.86 1.36 12.83
N MET A 37 9.00 2.08 13.57
CA MET A 37 9.45 3.19 14.43
C MET A 37 10.41 2.68 15.53
N TRP A 38 10.13 1.53 16.12
CA TRP A 38 11.00 0.97 17.14
C TRP A 38 12.38 0.56 16.58
N VAL A 39 12.45 0.02 15.38
CA VAL A 39 13.74 -0.24 14.72
C VAL A 39 14.51 1.07 14.51
N LEU A 40 13.83 2.11 14.04
CA LEU A 40 14.45 3.41 13.82
C LEU A 40 14.97 4.04 15.13
N ASP A 41 14.16 4.00 16.20
CA ASP A 41 14.51 4.54 17.51
C ASP A 41 15.65 3.77 18.18
N ALA A 42 15.64 2.44 18.09
CA ALA A 42 16.64 1.60 18.74
C ALA A 42 17.99 1.57 18.02
N THR A 43 17.99 1.73 16.70
CA THR A 43 19.22 1.60 15.89
C THR A 43 19.76 2.94 15.42
N GLY A 44 18.92 3.96 15.26
CA GLY A 44 19.28 5.23 14.59
C GLY A 44 19.70 5.03 13.13
N SER A 45 19.60 3.81 12.59
CA SER A 45 20.12 3.44 11.27
C SER A 45 19.01 3.47 10.20
N PRO A 46 19.13 4.36 9.21
CA PRO A 46 18.18 4.40 8.09
C PRO A 46 18.24 3.13 7.24
N THR A 47 19.42 2.52 7.13
CA THR A 47 19.59 1.27 6.38
C THR A 47 18.90 0.09 7.07
N ALA A 48 19.02 -0.04 8.41
CA ALA A 48 18.34 -1.08 9.18
C ALA A 48 16.82 -0.94 9.08
N PHE A 49 16.31 0.28 9.25
CA PHE A 49 14.90 0.63 9.10
C PHE A 49 14.37 0.28 7.70
N ALA A 50 15.06 0.73 6.66
CA ALA A 50 14.69 0.47 5.27
C ALA A 50 14.73 -1.03 4.91
N THR A 51 15.73 -1.76 5.44
CA THR A 51 15.82 -3.22 5.21
C THR A 51 14.64 -3.95 5.80
N VAL A 52 14.21 -3.62 7.02
CA VAL A 52 13.05 -4.26 7.66
C VAL A 52 11.77 -3.97 6.87
N LEU A 53 11.59 -2.74 6.39
CA LEU A 53 10.45 -2.38 5.54
C LEU A 53 10.49 -3.14 4.20
N ALA A 54 11.62 -3.13 3.51
CA ALA A 54 11.77 -3.77 2.21
C ALA A 54 11.53 -5.28 2.27
N VAL A 55 12.09 -5.95 3.28
CA VAL A 55 11.94 -7.40 3.47
C VAL A 55 10.50 -7.77 3.79
N SER A 56 9.73 -6.90 4.44
CA SER A 56 8.30 -7.14 4.71
C SER A 56 7.41 -7.09 3.47
N VAL A 57 7.85 -6.47 2.36
CA VAL A 57 7.09 -6.43 1.10
C VAL A 57 7.32 -7.67 0.24
N ILE A 58 8.49 -8.31 0.35
CA ILE A 58 8.87 -9.48 -0.46
C ILE A 58 7.82 -10.61 -0.42
N PRO A 59 7.28 -11.02 0.76
CA PRO A 59 6.27 -12.06 0.82
C PRO A 59 5.02 -11.73 0.00
N THR A 60 4.57 -10.50 0.01
CA THR A 60 3.39 -10.05 -0.76
C THR A 60 3.61 -10.24 -2.26
N ILE A 61 4.81 -9.99 -2.75
CA ILE A 61 5.18 -10.18 -4.16
C ILE A 61 5.15 -11.66 -4.54
N ILE A 62 5.73 -12.52 -3.69
CA ILE A 62 5.91 -13.95 -3.99
C ILE A 62 4.61 -14.72 -3.75
N ILE A 63 3.93 -14.47 -2.64
CA ILE A 63 2.81 -15.28 -2.15
C ILE A 63 1.46 -14.76 -2.64
N GLY A 64 1.32 -13.45 -2.87
CA GLY A 64 0.06 -12.84 -3.32
C GLY A 64 -0.61 -13.57 -4.49
N PRO A 65 0.10 -13.93 -5.57
CA PRO A 65 -0.47 -14.69 -6.69
C PRO A 65 -1.01 -16.08 -6.30
N PHE A 66 -0.45 -16.71 -5.26
CA PHE A 66 -0.89 -18.03 -4.78
C PHE A 66 -2.08 -17.96 -3.83
N GLY A 67 -2.28 -16.80 -3.18
CA GLY A 67 -3.39 -16.58 -2.26
C GLY A 67 -4.75 -16.78 -2.92
N GLY A 68 -4.94 -16.31 -4.14
CA GLY A 68 -6.16 -16.52 -4.92
C GLY A 68 -6.46 -18.00 -5.18
N VAL A 69 -5.44 -18.76 -5.60
CA VAL A 69 -5.59 -20.22 -5.85
C VAL A 69 -5.96 -20.98 -4.57
N LEU A 70 -5.36 -20.58 -3.45
CA LEU A 70 -5.65 -21.19 -2.16
C LEU A 70 -7.07 -20.86 -1.68
N ALA A 71 -7.51 -19.60 -1.88
CA ALA A 71 -8.86 -19.12 -1.58
C ALA A 71 -9.97 -19.84 -2.38
N ASP A 72 -9.64 -20.39 -3.54
CA ASP A 72 -10.58 -21.16 -4.37
C ASP A 72 -10.70 -22.64 -3.93
N ARG A 73 -9.70 -23.15 -3.21
CA ARG A 73 -9.65 -24.56 -2.76
C ARG A 73 -10.10 -24.76 -1.31
N ILE A 74 -9.92 -23.77 -0.46
CA ILE A 74 -10.23 -23.83 0.97
C ILE A 74 -11.50 -23.01 1.26
N ASN A 75 -12.25 -23.37 2.27
CA ASN A 75 -13.35 -22.56 2.76
C ASN A 75 -12.82 -21.19 3.21
N ARG A 76 -13.28 -20.13 2.53
CA ARG A 76 -12.79 -18.76 2.72
C ARG A 76 -12.92 -18.25 4.15
N ARG A 77 -14.04 -18.61 4.83
CA ARG A 77 -14.22 -18.31 6.26
C ARG A 77 -13.13 -18.97 7.12
N THR A 78 -12.91 -20.27 6.92
CA THR A 78 -11.90 -21.00 7.70
C THR A 78 -10.51 -20.44 7.45
N MET A 79 -10.24 -20.00 6.22
CA MET A 79 -8.98 -19.39 5.86
C MET A 79 -8.80 -18.03 6.55
N MET A 80 -9.76 -17.10 6.48
CA MET A 80 -9.69 -15.80 7.15
C MET A 80 -9.51 -15.95 8.66
N VAL A 81 -10.38 -16.70 9.33
CA VAL A 81 -10.29 -16.97 10.78
C VAL A 81 -8.95 -17.61 11.15
N GLY A 82 -8.47 -18.56 10.35
CA GLY A 82 -7.19 -19.23 10.60
C GLY A 82 -6.00 -18.29 10.49
N LEU A 83 -6.00 -17.40 9.50
CA LEU A 83 -4.95 -16.41 9.28
C LEU A 83 -4.93 -15.38 10.41
N ASP A 84 -6.09 -14.87 10.86
CA ASP A 84 -6.17 -13.97 12.02
C ASP A 84 -5.70 -14.62 13.31
N VAL A 85 -6.10 -15.86 13.58
CA VAL A 85 -5.64 -16.62 14.76
C VAL A 85 -4.12 -16.79 14.73
N LEU A 86 -3.55 -17.16 13.57
CA LEU A 86 -2.10 -17.30 13.42
C LEU A 86 -1.39 -15.95 13.61
N SER A 87 -1.92 -14.86 13.06
CA SER A 87 -1.39 -13.49 13.22
C SER A 87 -1.41 -13.08 14.70
N GLY A 88 -2.50 -13.38 15.41
CA GLY A 88 -2.62 -13.17 16.84
C GLY A 88 -1.58 -13.97 17.65
N ILE A 89 -1.42 -15.25 17.36
CA ILE A 89 -0.41 -16.11 18.01
C ILE A 89 0.99 -15.58 17.78
N VAL A 90 1.36 -15.25 16.54
CA VAL A 90 2.66 -14.69 16.19
C VAL A 90 2.92 -13.39 16.96
N THR A 91 1.91 -12.52 17.05
CA THR A 91 2.02 -11.25 17.78
C THR A 91 2.20 -11.47 19.28
N VAL A 92 1.45 -12.39 19.89
CA VAL A 92 1.58 -12.71 21.33
C VAL A 92 2.93 -13.36 21.65
N LEU A 93 3.39 -14.32 20.84
CA LEU A 93 4.71 -14.94 21.03
C LEU A 93 5.83 -13.91 20.91
N SER A 94 5.70 -12.99 19.97
CA SER A 94 6.66 -11.90 19.77
C SER A 94 6.64 -10.91 20.94
N LEU A 95 5.46 -10.60 21.49
CA LEU A 95 5.32 -9.76 22.68
C LEU A 95 6.00 -10.40 23.89
N ILE A 96 5.82 -11.71 24.10
CA ILE A 96 6.47 -12.46 25.18
C ILE A 96 7.99 -12.43 25.00
N TRP A 97 8.48 -12.69 23.79
CA TRP A 97 9.91 -12.62 23.48
C TRP A 97 10.50 -11.25 23.78
N ILE A 98 9.91 -10.20 23.22
CA ILE A 98 10.37 -8.81 23.37
C ILE A 98 10.34 -8.37 24.82
N THR A 99 9.36 -8.82 25.60
CA THR A 99 9.26 -8.50 27.02
C THR A 99 10.36 -9.16 27.84
N ARG A 100 10.81 -10.36 27.44
CA ARG A 100 11.84 -11.14 28.16
C ARG A 100 13.26 -10.84 27.71
N VAL A 101 13.48 -10.71 26.41
CA VAL A 101 14.80 -10.61 25.77
C VAL A 101 15.15 -9.18 25.36
N GLY A 102 14.13 -8.37 25.05
CA GLY A 102 14.31 -6.99 24.60
C GLY A 102 14.35 -6.87 23.08
N PHE A 103 14.99 -5.78 22.60
CA PHE A 103 15.07 -5.45 21.18
C PHE A 103 15.92 -6.47 20.39
N SER A 104 15.37 -6.94 19.27
CA SER A 104 16.10 -7.75 18.30
C SER A 104 15.58 -7.47 16.90
N ILE A 105 16.41 -6.92 16.03
CA ILE A 105 16.06 -6.61 14.64
C ILE A 105 15.66 -7.86 13.86
N THR A 106 16.34 -8.99 14.12
CA THR A 106 16.04 -10.27 13.45
C THR A 106 14.65 -10.77 13.82
N VAL A 107 14.25 -10.66 15.10
CA VAL A 107 12.91 -11.05 15.53
C VAL A 107 11.86 -10.13 14.92
N ILE A 108 12.08 -8.82 14.92
CA ILE A 108 11.16 -7.84 14.33
C ILE A 108 11.00 -8.12 12.82
N ALA A 109 12.09 -8.31 12.09
CA ALA A 109 12.04 -8.66 10.69
C ALA A 109 11.29 -9.98 10.44
N GLY A 110 11.56 -11.01 11.23
CA GLY A 110 10.87 -12.31 11.17
C GLY A 110 9.37 -12.18 11.40
N VAL A 111 8.95 -11.39 12.38
CA VAL A 111 7.54 -11.11 12.67
C VAL A 111 6.89 -10.36 11.51
N GLN A 112 7.53 -9.32 11.00
CA GLN A 112 7.01 -8.55 9.86
C GLN A 112 6.87 -9.40 8.59
N ILE A 113 7.86 -10.27 8.30
CA ILE A 113 7.79 -11.23 7.19
C ILE A 113 6.60 -12.19 7.39
N THR A 114 6.47 -12.75 8.58
CA THR A 114 5.40 -13.72 8.86
C THR A 114 4.02 -13.09 8.72
N LEU A 115 3.81 -11.91 9.31
CA LEU A 115 2.55 -11.17 9.18
C LEU A 115 2.28 -10.77 7.73
N ALA A 116 3.30 -10.39 6.95
CA ALA A 116 3.15 -10.08 5.54
C ALA A 116 2.78 -11.31 4.69
N VAL A 117 3.28 -12.51 5.05
CA VAL A 117 2.84 -13.78 4.44
C VAL A 117 1.36 -14.03 4.68
N LEU A 118 0.91 -13.86 5.93
CA LEU A 118 -0.48 -14.09 6.32
C LEU A 118 -1.42 -13.07 5.63
N ASP A 119 -1.05 -11.80 5.60
CA ASP A 119 -1.78 -10.71 4.92
C ASP A 119 -1.87 -10.93 3.40
N ALA A 120 -0.78 -11.41 2.76
CA ALA A 120 -0.75 -11.74 1.34
C ALA A 120 -1.71 -12.89 0.95
N LEU A 121 -2.07 -13.76 1.90
CA LEU A 121 -3.07 -14.82 1.71
C LEU A 121 -4.49 -14.32 2.05
N GLU A 122 -4.63 -13.42 3.01
CA GLU A 122 -5.91 -12.91 3.49
C GLU A 122 -6.59 -12.00 2.46
N THR A 123 -5.89 -11.03 1.91
CA THR A 123 -6.44 -10.05 0.96
C THR A 123 -7.15 -10.71 -0.25
N PRO A 124 -6.55 -11.69 -0.98
CA PRO A 124 -7.24 -12.38 -2.06
C PRO A 124 -8.43 -13.21 -1.57
N THR A 125 -8.37 -13.76 -0.36
CA THR A 125 -9.45 -14.55 0.23
C THR A 125 -10.71 -13.71 0.45
N VAL A 126 -10.54 -12.51 1.00
CA VAL A 126 -11.63 -11.55 1.19
C VAL A 126 -12.22 -11.11 -0.15
N GLN A 127 -11.37 -10.79 -1.13
CA GLN A 127 -11.83 -10.40 -2.47
C GLN A 127 -12.62 -11.53 -3.16
N ALA A 128 -12.19 -12.78 -2.99
CA ALA A 128 -12.88 -13.94 -3.53
C ALA A 128 -14.21 -14.23 -2.81
N ALA A 129 -14.37 -13.84 -1.55
CA ALA A 129 -15.62 -14.04 -0.81
C ALA A 129 -16.78 -13.15 -1.32
N LEU A 130 -16.49 -11.94 -1.84
CA LEU A 130 -17.49 -10.97 -2.26
C LEU A 130 -18.41 -11.48 -3.40
N PRO A 131 -17.89 -12.06 -4.51
CA PRO A 131 -18.74 -12.60 -5.56
C PRO A 131 -19.68 -13.70 -5.04
N GLN A 132 -19.23 -14.54 -4.12
CA GLN A 132 -20.04 -15.59 -3.51
C GLN A 132 -21.19 -15.00 -2.68
N MET A 133 -20.90 -13.95 -1.89
CA MET A 133 -21.89 -13.29 -1.04
C MET A 133 -22.97 -12.58 -1.88
N PHE A 134 -22.59 -11.97 -2.99
CA PHE A 134 -23.49 -11.15 -3.81
C PHE A 134 -24.02 -11.84 -5.07
N LYS A 135 -23.75 -13.13 -5.25
CA LYS A 135 -24.20 -13.91 -6.43
C LYS A 135 -25.69 -13.73 -6.74
N ARG A 136 -26.54 -13.60 -5.68
CA ARG A 136 -28.01 -13.47 -5.81
C ARG A 136 -28.50 -12.04 -6.05
N TYR A 137 -27.62 -11.03 -5.89
CA TYR A 137 -28.00 -9.62 -5.90
C TYR A 137 -27.53 -8.84 -7.13
N GLY A 138 -26.74 -9.47 -7.99
CA GLY A 138 -26.28 -8.91 -9.26
C GLY A 138 -25.02 -8.06 -9.18
N ALA A 139 -24.47 -7.69 -10.35
CA ALA A 139 -23.17 -7.04 -10.50
C ALA A 139 -23.10 -5.63 -9.84
N GLY A 140 -24.22 -4.90 -9.78
CA GLY A 140 -24.26 -3.57 -9.13
C GLY A 140 -23.94 -3.66 -7.64
N THR A 141 -24.54 -4.61 -6.94
CA THR A 141 -24.31 -4.82 -5.49
C THR A 141 -22.88 -5.32 -5.24
N LEU A 142 -22.36 -6.20 -6.10
CA LEU A 142 -20.96 -6.63 -5.99
C LEU A 142 -19.99 -5.45 -6.09
N ARG A 143 -20.19 -4.53 -7.05
CA ARG A 143 -19.36 -3.33 -7.20
C ARG A 143 -19.41 -2.44 -5.95
N GLN A 144 -20.61 -2.27 -5.36
CA GLN A 144 -20.77 -1.53 -4.10
C GLN A 144 -20.04 -2.22 -2.95
N GLY A 145 -20.14 -3.55 -2.82
CA GLY A 145 -19.42 -4.32 -1.81
C GLY A 145 -17.89 -4.18 -1.94
N MET A 146 -17.38 -4.28 -3.18
CA MET A 146 -15.96 -4.03 -3.47
C MET A 146 -15.53 -2.61 -3.11
N ALA A 147 -16.35 -1.60 -3.41
CA ALA A 147 -16.07 -0.22 -3.04
C ALA A 147 -15.95 -0.04 -1.52
N VAL A 148 -16.85 -0.67 -0.74
CA VAL A 148 -16.79 -0.64 0.73
C VAL A 148 -15.50 -1.27 1.26
N ILE A 149 -15.10 -2.45 0.76
CA ILE A 149 -13.86 -3.10 1.18
C ILE A 149 -12.64 -2.23 0.83
N ASN A 150 -12.60 -1.64 -0.36
CA ASN A 150 -11.52 -0.72 -0.73
C ASN A 150 -11.46 0.52 0.17
N GLN A 151 -12.61 1.08 0.57
CA GLN A 151 -12.65 2.19 1.54
C GLN A 151 -12.12 1.76 2.92
N VAL A 152 -12.48 0.56 3.38
CA VAL A 152 -11.96 0.01 4.64
C VAL A 152 -10.44 -0.14 4.56
N GLN A 153 -9.90 -0.66 3.47
CA GLN A 153 -8.46 -0.77 3.27
C GLN A 153 -7.76 0.60 3.32
N GLN A 154 -8.32 1.62 2.67
CA GLN A 154 -7.76 2.97 2.71
C GLN A 154 -7.79 3.57 4.11
N LEU A 155 -8.89 3.44 4.83
CA LEU A 155 -9.00 3.91 6.22
C LEU A 155 -8.08 3.15 7.16
N SER A 156 -7.92 1.84 6.96
CA SER A 156 -7.01 0.99 7.75
C SER A 156 -5.54 1.25 7.46
N ASN A 157 -5.20 1.94 6.38
CA ASN A 157 -3.85 2.43 6.14
C ASN A 157 -3.61 3.81 6.76
N LEU A 158 -4.60 4.71 6.68
CA LEU A 158 -4.47 6.09 7.13
C LEU A 158 -4.56 6.25 8.66
N ILE A 159 -5.62 5.68 9.26
CA ILE A 159 -5.92 5.88 10.68
C ILE A 159 -4.82 5.33 11.60
N PRO A 160 -4.26 4.12 11.36
CA PRO A 160 -3.20 3.58 12.18
C PRO A 160 -1.90 4.40 12.18
N SER A 161 -1.54 5.03 11.07
CA SER A 161 -0.36 5.90 11.02
C SER A 161 -0.51 7.09 11.96
N PHE A 162 -1.67 7.75 11.93
CA PHE A 162 -1.97 8.89 12.79
C PHE A 162 -2.11 8.51 14.26
N ILE A 163 -3.03 7.59 14.58
CA ILE A 163 -3.28 7.15 15.95
C ILE A 163 -2.09 6.35 16.49
N GLY A 164 -1.49 5.50 15.66
CA GLY A 164 -0.35 4.67 16.01
C GLY A 164 0.89 5.47 16.40
N GLY A 165 1.13 6.63 15.74
CA GLY A 165 2.20 7.54 16.12
C GLY A 165 2.05 8.09 17.55
N ILE A 166 0.84 8.53 17.90
CA ILE A 166 0.51 9.05 19.24
C ILE A 166 0.61 7.92 20.27
N LEU A 167 -0.04 6.77 20.01
CA LEU A 167 -0.04 5.64 20.95
C LEU A 167 1.38 5.08 21.16
N TYR A 168 2.16 4.97 20.08
CA TYR A 168 3.54 4.51 20.18
C TYR A 168 4.42 5.48 21.00
N ALA A 169 4.29 6.79 20.77
CA ALA A 169 5.03 7.80 21.51
C ALA A 169 4.69 7.80 23.02
N CYS A 170 3.39 7.60 23.36
CA CYS A 170 2.93 7.61 24.75
C CYS A 170 3.21 6.29 25.50
N PHE A 171 3.05 5.15 24.84
CA PHE A 171 2.97 3.84 25.50
C PHE A 171 3.99 2.82 24.98
N GLY A 172 4.68 3.12 23.91
CA GLY A 172 5.71 2.27 23.32
C GLY A 172 5.18 1.00 22.65
N ILE A 173 6.11 0.14 22.21
CA ILE A 173 5.84 -1.03 21.38
C ILE A 173 4.98 -2.10 22.08
N ARG A 174 5.12 -2.27 23.41
CA ARG A 174 4.42 -3.34 24.13
C ARG A 174 2.90 -3.17 24.10
N LEU A 175 2.41 -1.93 24.32
CA LEU A 175 0.97 -1.67 24.24
C LEU A 175 0.48 -1.85 22.79
N MET A 176 1.24 -1.40 21.79
CA MET A 176 0.89 -1.56 20.39
C MET A 176 0.71 -3.03 20.01
N MET A 177 1.64 -3.90 20.42
CA MET A 177 1.54 -5.34 20.20
C MET A 177 0.33 -5.96 20.94
N THR A 178 0.03 -5.50 22.15
CA THR A 178 -1.14 -5.98 22.92
C THR A 178 -2.44 -5.61 22.22
N ILE A 179 -2.57 -4.35 21.77
CA ILE A 179 -3.76 -3.89 21.03
C ILE A 179 -3.90 -4.67 19.71
N THR A 180 -2.81 -4.88 18.98
CA THR A 180 -2.84 -5.65 17.73
C THR A 180 -3.26 -7.12 17.97
N ALA A 181 -2.74 -7.77 19.00
CA ALA A 181 -3.15 -9.12 19.35
C ALA A 181 -4.66 -9.20 19.68
N LEU A 182 -5.19 -8.19 20.38
CA LEU A 182 -6.62 -8.05 20.63
C LEU A 182 -7.41 -7.80 19.33
N CYS A 183 -6.91 -6.97 18.42
CA CYS A 183 -7.53 -6.76 17.12
C CYS A 183 -7.66 -8.07 16.33
N PHE A 184 -6.60 -8.86 16.21
CA PHE A 184 -6.67 -10.17 15.56
C PHE A 184 -7.62 -11.14 16.23
N ALA A 185 -7.63 -11.20 17.57
CA ALA A 185 -8.57 -12.04 18.30
C ALA A 185 -10.03 -11.62 18.08
N VAL A 186 -10.32 -10.32 18.09
CA VAL A 186 -11.66 -9.78 17.81
C VAL A 186 -12.06 -10.01 16.36
N ALA A 187 -11.15 -9.79 15.41
CA ALA A 187 -11.38 -10.06 13.99
C ALA A 187 -11.76 -11.52 13.75
N ALA A 188 -10.96 -12.46 14.27
CA ALA A 188 -11.24 -13.90 14.20
C ALA A 188 -12.61 -14.26 14.79
N LEU A 189 -12.98 -13.70 15.95
CA LEU A 189 -14.28 -13.92 16.59
C LEU A 189 -15.46 -13.36 15.76
N VAL A 190 -15.28 -12.21 15.16
CA VAL A 190 -16.29 -11.59 14.26
C VAL A 190 -16.43 -12.42 12.99
N GLU A 191 -15.33 -12.84 12.40
CA GLU A 191 -15.31 -13.63 11.17
C GLU A 191 -15.84 -15.06 11.37
N CYS A 192 -15.77 -15.61 12.57
CA CYS A 192 -16.45 -16.86 12.93
C CYS A 192 -17.97 -16.82 12.71
N ARG A 193 -18.58 -15.63 12.67
CA ARG A 193 -20.03 -15.45 12.42
C ARG A 193 -20.38 -15.39 10.92
N ILE A 194 -19.37 -15.32 10.04
CA ILE A 194 -19.57 -15.30 8.60
C ILE A 194 -20.03 -16.68 8.15
N TYR A 195 -21.10 -16.74 7.38
CA TYR A 195 -21.55 -17.97 6.73
C TYR A 195 -21.23 -17.91 5.24
N LEU A 196 -20.29 -18.76 4.80
CA LEU A 196 -19.91 -18.93 3.42
C LEU A 196 -19.99 -20.43 3.08
N GLU A 197 -20.62 -20.74 1.97
CA GLU A 197 -20.63 -22.12 1.44
C GLU A 197 -19.21 -22.52 1.06
N SER A 198 -18.85 -23.78 1.34
CA SER A 198 -17.56 -24.30 0.87
C SER A 198 -17.50 -24.28 -0.66
N PRO A 199 -16.35 -23.91 -1.26
CA PRO A 199 -16.21 -24.02 -2.70
C PRO A 199 -16.54 -25.46 -3.12
N ARG A 200 -17.49 -25.62 -4.06
CA ARG A 200 -17.61 -26.88 -4.78
C ARG A 200 -16.39 -26.97 -5.68
N ALA A 201 -15.67 -28.06 -5.61
CA ALA A 201 -14.61 -28.39 -6.54
C ALA A 201 -15.23 -28.62 -7.94
N GLU A 202 -15.59 -27.56 -8.62
CA GLU A 202 -15.86 -27.60 -10.07
C GLU A 202 -14.49 -27.54 -10.76
N SER A 203 -13.83 -28.69 -10.77
CA SER A 203 -12.62 -28.91 -11.54
C SER A 203 -12.99 -29.58 -12.86
N ASP A 204 -13.43 -28.78 -13.82
CA ASP A 204 -13.41 -29.25 -15.21
C ASP A 204 -12.92 -28.14 -16.13
N GLY A 205 -11.66 -28.26 -16.58
CA GLY A 205 -11.18 -27.62 -17.79
C GLY A 205 -10.46 -26.28 -17.67
N GLU A 206 -10.17 -25.75 -16.47
CA GLU A 206 -9.35 -24.55 -16.38
C GLU A 206 -7.87 -24.87 -16.67
N LYS A 207 -7.29 -24.09 -17.60
CA LYS A 207 -5.86 -24.14 -17.90
C LYS A 207 -5.07 -24.01 -16.61
N PRO A 208 -3.95 -24.75 -16.45
CA PRO A 208 -3.15 -24.64 -15.25
C PRO A 208 -2.74 -23.18 -15.03
N PHE A 209 -3.09 -22.64 -13.85
CA PHE A 209 -2.73 -21.28 -13.44
C PHE A 209 -1.21 -21.16 -13.45
N SER A 210 -0.69 -20.32 -14.33
CA SER A 210 0.75 -20.05 -14.46
C SER A 210 1.00 -18.55 -14.39
N PRO A 211 1.12 -17.97 -13.18
CA PRO A 211 1.36 -16.52 -13.00
C PRO A 211 2.58 -16.04 -13.80
N ILE A 212 3.66 -16.79 -13.76
CA ILE A 212 4.89 -16.47 -14.49
C ILE A 212 4.67 -16.54 -16.00
N GLY A 213 3.89 -17.54 -16.47
CA GLY A 213 3.51 -17.67 -17.87
C GLY A 213 2.68 -16.49 -18.37
N ASP A 214 1.70 -16.06 -17.59
CA ASP A 214 0.84 -14.91 -17.92
C ASP A 214 1.62 -13.59 -17.90
N LEU A 215 2.51 -13.38 -16.93
CA LEU A 215 3.40 -12.21 -16.91
C LEU A 215 4.35 -12.19 -18.10
N ARG A 216 4.89 -13.36 -18.50
CA ARG A 216 5.75 -13.47 -19.68
C ARG A 216 4.99 -13.16 -20.97
N ILE A 217 3.75 -13.63 -21.10
CA ILE A 217 2.89 -13.34 -22.26
C ILE A 217 2.60 -11.84 -22.34
N ALA A 218 2.23 -11.20 -21.21
CA ALA A 218 2.00 -9.75 -21.14
C ALA A 218 3.26 -8.97 -21.52
N PHE A 219 4.41 -9.34 -21.01
CA PHE A 219 5.68 -8.68 -21.30
C PHE A 219 6.08 -8.80 -22.78
N LEU A 220 5.92 -9.98 -23.38
CA LEU A 220 6.20 -10.20 -24.81
C LEU A 220 5.24 -9.41 -25.71
N PHE A 221 3.94 -9.35 -25.33
CA PHE A 221 2.96 -8.51 -26.01
C PHE A 221 3.37 -7.03 -26.00
N LEU A 222 3.74 -6.52 -24.83
CA LEU A 222 4.15 -5.11 -24.69
C LEU A 222 5.40 -4.77 -25.50
N ILE A 223 6.41 -5.65 -25.50
CA ILE A 223 7.63 -5.42 -26.29
C ILE A 223 7.34 -5.39 -27.80
N ARG A 224 6.48 -6.28 -28.27
CA ARG A 224 6.28 -6.48 -29.71
C ARG A 224 5.21 -5.57 -30.30
N GLU A 225 4.12 -5.36 -29.56
CA GLU A 225 2.92 -4.72 -30.09
C GLU A 225 2.66 -3.35 -29.48
N GLN A 226 3.11 -3.10 -28.22
CA GLN A 226 2.78 -1.88 -27.50
C GLN A 226 3.97 -1.29 -26.74
N PRO A 227 5.05 -0.88 -27.42
CA PRO A 227 6.26 -0.38 -26.75
C PRO A 227 6.02 0.94 -25.99
N ALA A 228 5.01 1.73 -26.36
CA ALA A 228 4.62 2.94 -25.64
C ALA A 228 4.05 2.60 -24.25
N LEU A 229 3.21 1.55 -24.15
CA LEU A 229 2.72 1.07 -22.86
C LEU A 229 3.85 0.49 -22.00
N LEU A 230 4.82 -0.19 -22.59
CA LEU A 230 5.98 -0.70 -21.84
C LEU A 230 6.78 0.45 -21.22
N ARG A 231 7.00 1.55 -21.96
CA ARG A 231 7.66 2.77 -21.44
C ARG A 231 6.84 3.39 -20.30
N LEU A 232 5.51 3.41 -20.41
CA LEU A 232 4.63 3.90 -19.35
C LEU A 232 4.71 3.04 -18.09
N ILE A 233 4.76 1.71 -18.22
CA ILE A 233 4.93 0.79 -17.09
C ILE A 233 6.31 0.97 -16.42
N ALA A 234 7.36 1.17 -17.20
CA ALA A 234 8.68 1.48 -16.69
C ALA A 234 8.72 2.81 -15.92
N LEU A 235 7.99 3.82 -16.40
CA LEU A 235 7.79 5.08 -15.68
C LEU A 235 7.06 4.86 -14.35
N CYS A 236 5.99 4.08 -14.34
CA CYS A 236 5.28 3.74 -13.09
C CYS A 236 6.21 3.03 -12.08
N ALA A 237 7.04 2.11 -12.55
CA ALA A 237 8.03 1.43 -11.72
C ALA A 237 9.05 2.41 -11.12
N TRP A 238 9.58 3.31 -11.94
CA TRP A 238 10.52 4.35 -11.52
C TRP A 238 9.92 5.31 -10.50
N LEU A 239 8.68 5.74 -10.71
CA LEU A 239 7.96 6.57 -9.74
C LEU A 239 7.70 5.85 -8.43
N ASN A 240 7.29 4.59 -8.47
CA ASN A 240 7.14 3.79 -7.24
C ASN A 240 8.47 3.62 -6.50
N PHE A 241 9.58 3.40 -7.23
CA PHE A 241 10.91 3.34 -6.65
C PHE A 241 11.26 4.63 -5.88
N ILE A 242 11.03 5.80 -6.49
CA ILE A 242 11.37 7.09 -5.87
C ILE A 242 10.36 7.45 -4.78
N LEU A 243 9.06 7.48 -5.12
CA LEU A 243 8.04 8.03 -4.23
C LEU A 243 7.80 7.16 -3.00
N VAL A 244 7.75 5.83 -3.17
CA VAL A 244 7.60 4.92 -2.03
C VAL A 244 8.87 4.87 -1.19
N GLY A 245 10.06 4.84 -1.83
CA GLY A 245 11.33 4.95 -1.10
C GLY A 245 11.42 6.24 -0.29
N PHE A 246 11.01 7.36 -0.87
CA PHE A 246 10.98 8.65 -0.21
C PHE A 246 9.95 8.70 0.93
N SER A 247 8.69 8.38 0.67
CA SER A 247 7.62 8.47 1.67
C SER A 247 7.78 7.48 2.82
N SER A 248 8.22 6.25 2.53
CA SER A 248 8.33 5.19 3.54
C SER A 248 9.65 5.21 4.32
N VAL A 249 10.72 5.77 3.77
CA VAL A 249 12.05 5.76 4.40
C VAL A 249 12.57 7.17 4.70
N SER A 250 12.63 8.05 3.68
CA SER A 250 13.20 9.39 3.89
C SER A 250 12.34 10.23 4.82
N PHE A 251 11.05 10.26 4.62
CA PHE A 251 10.14 11.10 5.40
C PHE A 251 10.20 10.77 6.91
N PRO A 252 9.97 9.52 7.35
CA PRO A 252 10.11 9.19 8.77
C PRO A 252 11.53 9.41 9.31
N PHE A 253 12.57 9.07 8.53
CA PHE A 253 13.94 9.28 8.95
C PHE A 253 14.28 10.77 9.14
N ILE A 254 13.86 11.61 8.20
CA ILE A 254 14.08 13.07 8.31
C ILE A 254 13.37 13.63 9.54
N VAL A 255 12.09 13.29 9.74
CA VAL A 255 11.32 13.82 10.88
C VAL A 255 11.88 13.33 12.21
N ARG A 256 12.19 12.04 12.33
CA ARG A 256 12.63 11.41 13.58
C ARG A 256 14.10 11.68 13.91
N ASN A 257 14.98 11.41 12.97
CA ASN A 257 16.43 11.39 13.22
C ASN A 257 17.11 12.71 12.85
N THR A 258 16.70 13.35 11.75
CA THR A 258 17.35 14.58 11.30
C THR A 258 16.80 15.81 12.03
N LEU A 259 15.46 15.91 12.14
CA LEU A 259 14.80 17.04 12.81
C LEU A 259 14.59 16.79 14.31
N GLY A 260 14.66 15.55 14.79
CA GLY A 260 14.58 15.19 16.22
C GLY A 260 13.16 15.21 16.81
N PHE A 261 12.11 15.18 15.97
CA PHE A 261 10.74 15.13 16.45
C PHE A 261 10.36 13.72 16.91
N ASP A 262 9.33 13.60 17.74
CA ASP A 262 8.81 12.34 18.22
C ASP A 262 7.91 11.60 17.19
N ALA A 263 7.51 10.38 17.49
CA ALA A 263 6.66 9.57 16.61
C ALA A 263 5.24 10.13 16.48
N ALA A 264 4.76 10.90 17.46
CA ALA A 264 3.45 11.53 17.39
C ALA A 264 3.43 12.66 16.35
N VAL A 265 4.48 13.47 16.30
CA VAL A 265 4.64 14.51 15.26
C VAL A 265 4.76 13.86 13.89
N TYR A 266 5.57 12.80 13.73
CA TYR A 266 5.66 12.08 12.47
C TYR A 266 4.29 11.49 12.05
N GLY A 267 3.61 10.79 12.94
CA GLY A 267 2.29 10.21 12.63
C GLY A 267 1.24 11.28 12.28
N THR A 268 1.31 12.46 12.91
CA THR A 268 0.44 13.59 12.55
C THR A 268 0.75 14.11 11.15
N CYS A 269 2.01 14.28 10.80
CA CYS A 269 2.43 14.71 9.46
C CYS A 269 2.05 13.67 8.40
N ASP A 270 2.28 12.38 8.66
CA ASP A 270 1.88 11.29 7.76
C ASP A 270 0.37 11.22 7.58
N GLY A 271 -0.40 11.43 8.66
CA GLY A 271 -1.85 11.57 8.61
C GLY A 271 -2.32 12.74 7.76
N ILE A 272 -1.67 13.91 7.83
CA ILE A 272 -1.96 15.07 6.97
C ILE A 272 -1.73 14.73 5.50
N VAL A 273 -0.61 14.08 5.18
CA VAL A 273 -0.30 13.63 3.82
C VAL A 273 -1.34 12.61 3.33
N GLY A 274 -1.74 11.66 4.18
CA GLY A 274 -2.79 10.69 3.86
C GLY A 274 -4.17 11.33 3.62
N ILE A 275 -4.56 12.32 4.43
CA ILE A 275 -5.81 13.09 4.22
C ILE A 275 -5.73 13.86 2.90
N ALA A 276 -4.58 14.46 2.58
CA ALA A 276 -4.38 15.12 1.29
C ALA A 276 -4.56 14.17 0.11
N GLY A 277 -4.09 12.92 0.22
CA GLY A 277 -4.35 11.86 -0.78
C GLY A 277 -5.84 11.54 -0.93
N LEU A 278 -6.59 11.40 0.18
CA LEU A 278 -8.05 11.20 0.09
C LEU A 278 -8.76 12.36 -0.61
N ILE A 279 -8.39 13.60 -0.27
CA ILE A 279 -8.91 14.81 -0.94
C ILE A 279 -8.50 14.82 -2.41
N GLY A 280 -7.24 14.49 -2.71
CA GLY A 280 -6.70 14.40 -4.06
C GLY A 280 -7.46 13.42 -4.93
N THR A 281 -7.70 12.21 -4.44
CA THR A 281 -8.50 11.18 -5.13
C THR A 281 -9.92 11.66 -5.41
N PHE A 282 -10.57 12.32 -4.42
CA PHE A 282 -11.91 12.88 -4.62
C PHE A 282 -11.92 14.00 -5.66
N VAL A 283 -11.01 14.97 -5.56
CA VAL A 283 -10.89 16.09 -6.49
C VAL A 283 -10.55 15.58 -7.89
N ALA A 284 -9.58 14.67 -8.02
CA ALA A 284 -9.24 14.06 -9.30
C ALA A 284 -10.45 13.35 -9.92
N GLY A 285 -11.27 12.65 -9.12
CA GLY A 285 -12.51 12.01 -9.56
C GLY A 285 -13.53 13.00 -10.13
N VAL A 286 -13.72 14.15 -9.47
CA VAL A 286 -14.62 15.23 -9.98
C VAL A 286 -14.14 15.80 -11.32
N TYR A 287 -12.82 15.91 -11.49
CA TYR A 287 -12.23 16.41 -12.73
C TYR A 287 -11.94 15.32 -13.78
N ALA A 288 -12.26 14.04 -13.50
CA ALA A 288 -11.91 12.91 -14.36
C ALA A 288 -12.27 13.08 -15.83
N THR A 289 -13.45 13.65 -16.13
CA THR A 289 -13.92 13.89 -17.51
C THR A 289 -13.17 15.00 -18.26
N ARG A 290 -12.41 15.83 -17.53
CA ARG A 290 -11.61 16.94 -18.11
C ARG A 290 -10.13 16.59 -18.21
N LEU A 291 -9.71 15.51 -17.55
CA LEU A 291 -8.33 15.06 -17.59
C LEU A 291 -8.01 14.43 -18.95
N ARG A 292 -6.87 14.84 -19.49
CA ARG A 292 -6.30 14.28 -20.72
C ARG A 292 -4.93 13.70 -20.42
N PRO A 293 -4.47 12.69 -21.17
CA PRO A 293 -3.14 12.09 -20.98
C PRO A 293 -2.00 13.11 -20.91
N ARG A 294 -2.06 14.18 -21.68
CA ARG A 294 -1.07 15.29 -21.64
C ARG A 294 -0.90 15.94 -20.25
N HIS A 295 -1.94 15.91 -19.40
CA HIS A 295 -1.85 16.47 -18.05
C HIS A 295 -0.98 15.63 -17.10
N ALA A 296 -0.68 14.37 -17.47
CA ALA A 296 0.21 13.52 -16.69
C ALA A 296 1.63 14.11 -16.59
N SER A 297 2.14 14.73 -17.67
CA SER A 297 3.44 15.40 -17.63
C SER A 297 3.46 16.60 -16.67
N LEU A 298 2.33 17.34 -16.58
CA LEU A 298 2.18 18.43 -15.63
C LEU A 298 2.19 17.94 -14.18
N SER A 299 1.48 16.84 -13.88
CA SER A 299 1.49 16.22 -12.54
C SER A 299 2.90 15.79 -12.14
N LEU A 300 3.65 15.18 -13.07
CA LEU A 300 5.06 14.80 -12.85
C LEU A 300 5.96 16.03 -12.63
N CYS A 301 5.77 17.11 -13.40
CA CYS A 301 6.50 18.37 -13.19
C CYS A 301 6.22 18.94 -11.79
N ILE A 302 4.95 18.99 -11.39
CA ILE A 302 4.54 19.47 -10.07
C ILE A 302 5.20 18.62 -8.99
N GLU A 303 5.14 17.29 -9.09
CA GLU A 303 5.74 16.36 -8.13
C GLU A 303 7.25 16.60 -7.98
N GLY A 304 7.97 16.65 -9.10
CA GLY A 304 9.41 16.90 -9.08
C GLY A 304 9.79 18.28 -8.52
N LEU A 305 9.02 19.33 -8.85
CA LEU A 305 9.25 20.69 -8.36
C LEU A 305 8.93 20.84 -6.87
N LEU A 306 7.93 20.12 -6.35
CA LEU A 306 7.54 20.17 -4.94
C LEU A 306 8.59 19.59 -3.98
N ILE A 307 9.55 18.80 -4.48
CA ILE A 307 10.66 18.30 -3.67
C ILE A 307 11.77 19.36 -3.51
N LEU A 308 11.82 20.39 -4.36
CA LEU A 308 12.84 21.43 -4.30
C LEU A 308 12.75 22.35 -3.06
N PRO A 309 11.56 22.89 -2.66
CA PRO A 309 11.47 23.72 -1.46
C PRO A 309 11.98 23.03 -0.20
N PRO A 310 11.63 21.75 0.12
CA PRO A 310 12.27 21.01 1.18
C PRO A 310 13.79 20.94 1.03
N ALA A 311 14.32 20.60 -0.15
CA ALA A 311 15.77 20.54 -0.38
C ALA A 311 16.45 21.88 -0.03
N ILE A 312 15.89 22.99 -0.50
CA ILE A 312 16.39 24.34 -0.23
C ILE A 312 16.31 24.65 1.28
N SER A 313 15.22 24.27 1.97
CA SER A 313 15.06 24.52 3.39
C SER A 313 16.16 23.85 4.24
N PHE A 314 16.68 22.69 3.80
CA PHE A 314 17.81 22.03 4.46
C PHE A 314 19.18 22.66 4.16
N MET A 315 19.29 23.49 3.11
CA MET A 315 20.50 24.27 2.82
C MET A 315 20.51 25.63 3.55
N MET A 316 19.34 26.10 3.98
CA MET A 316 19.20 27.40 4.65
C MET A 316 19.26 27.26 6.19
N PRO A 317 19.68 28.30 6.92
CA PRO A 317 19.69 28.31 8.38
C PRO A 317 18.26 28.59 8.92
N VAL A 318 17.30 27.71 8.65
CA VAL A 318 15.93 27.80 9.17
C VAL A 318 15.72 26.78 10.29
N ASP A 319 14.74 27.04 11.16
CA ASP A 319 14.41 26.18 12.30
C ASP A 319 13.79 24.83 11.88
N ALA A 320 13.79 23.88 12.78
CA ALA A 320 13.29 22.51 12.52
C ALA A 320 11.79 22.48 12.18
N TRP A 321 10.98 23.34 12.81
CA TRP A 321 9.54 23.42 12.53
C TRP A 321 9.26 23.94 11.13
N THR A 322 9.99 24.96 10.67
CA THR A 322 9.86 25.47 9.29
C THR A 322 10.20 24.38 8.28
N ARG A 323 11.29 23.61 8.49
CA ARG A 323 11.66 22.48 7.63
C ARG A 323 10.57 21.42 7.60
N LEU A 324 10.00 21.09 8.77
CA LEU A 324 8.92 20.12 8.89
C LEU A 324 7.68 20.56 8.13
N LEU A 325 7.25 21.82 8.31
CA LEU A 325 6.06 22.37 7.64
C LEU A 325 6.23 22.41 6.13
N VAL A 326 7.39 22.85 5.64
CA VAL A 326 7.71 22.86 4.20
C VAL A 326 7.70 21.45 3.63
N LEU A 327 8.35 20.49 4.32
CA LEU A 327 8.42 19.10 3.89
C LEU A 327 7.02 18.46 3.85
N THR A 328 6.26 18.56 4.93
CA THR A 328 4.90 17.97 5.03
C THR A 328 3.92 18.63 4.06
N GLY A 329 3.97 19.96 3.93
CA GLY A 329 3.11 20.70 3.00
C GLY A 329 3.38 20.34 1.54
N CYS A 330 4.65 20.25 1.15
CA CYS A 330 5.02 19.86 -0.20
C CYS A 330 4.63 18.40 -0.50
N LEU A 331 4.84 17.47 0.47
CA LEU A 331 4.39 16.09 0.33
C LEU A 331 2.86 15.97 0.20
N ALA A 332 2.11 16.73 0.99
CA ALA A 332 0.65 16.74 0.94
C ALA A 332 0.13 17.20 -0.44
N ILE A 333 0.73 18.26 -1.00
CA ILE A 333 0.36 18.73 -2.34
C ILE A 333 0.84 17.74 -3.41
N GLY A 334 2.02 17.15 -3.25
CA GLY A 334 2.56 16.11 -4.14
C GLY A 334 1.65 14.89 -4.20
N MET A 335 1.11 14.45 -3.06
CA MET A 335 0.17 13.33 -3.01
C MET A 335 -1.07 13.57 -3.88
N VAL A 336 -1.59 14.80 -3.88
CA VAL A 336 -2.69 15.19 -4.80
C VAL A 336 -2.25 15.06 -6.26
N ALA A 337 -1.04 15.51 -6.62
CA ALA A 337 -0.53 15.40 -7.99
C ALA A 337 -0.35 13.93 -8.43
N VAL A 338 0.08 13.05 -7.52
CA VAL A 338 0.17 11.59 -7.75
C VAL A 338 -1.20 10.98 -8.01
N ASP A 339 -2.26 11.39 -7.29
CA ASP A 339 -3.62 10.91 -7.52
C ASP A 339 -4.15 11.29 -8.91
N PHE A 340 -3.89 12.51 -9.36
CA PHE A 340 -4.21 12.93 -10.73
C PHE A 340 -3.46 12.08 -11.76
N LEU A 341 -2.17 11.81 -11.53
CA LEU A 341 -1.36 10.96 -12.40
C LEU A 341 -1.92 9.54 -12.48
N ASN A 342 -2.27 8.94 -11.35
CA ASN A 342 -2.84 7.60 -11.27
C ASN A 342 -4.17 7.50 -12.03
N LEU A 343 -5.04 8.53 -11.88
CA LEU A 343 -6.34 8.58 -12.56
C LEU A 343 -6.22 8.72 -14.09
N ILE A 344 -5.12 9.27 -14.59
CA ILE A 344 -4.82 9.34 -16.02
C ILE A 344 -4.18 8.01 -16.50
N THR A 345 -3.18 7.53 -15.77
CA THR A 345 -2.31 6.44 -16.21
C THR A 345 -3.02 5.07 -16.24
N PHE A 346 -3.73 4.70 -15.17
CA PHE A 346 -4.38 3.39 -15.08
C PHE A 346 -5.46 3.18 -16.16
N PRO A 347 -6.41 4.10 -16.38
CA PRO A 347 -7.37 3.97 -17.47
C PRO A 347 -6.71 3.96 -18.86
N THR A 348 -5.67 4.77 -19.07
CA THR A 348 -4.95 4.79 -20.36
C THR A 348 -4.36 3.40 -20.67
N ILE A 349 -3.74 2.74 -19.70
CA ILE A 349 -3.24 1.37 -19.87
C ILE A 349 -4.38 0.41 -20.20
N GLN A 350 -5.50 0.50 -19.48
CA GLN A 350 -6.65 -0.39 -19.68
C GLN A 350 -7.28 -0.21 -21.07
N PHE A 351 -7.51 1.03 -21.52
CA PHE A 351 -8.13 1.31 -22.79
C PHE A 351 -7.28 0.93 -24.01
N LYS A 352 -5.95 1.08 -23.91
CA LYS A 352 -5.03 0.73 -25.00
C LYS A 352 -4.66 -0.76 -25.02
N THR A 353 -5.08 -1.53 -24.03
CA THR A 353 -4.84 -2.98 -23.95
C THR A 353 -6.07 -3.74 -24.43
N PRO A 354 -5.93 -4.70 -25.37
CA PRO A 354 -7.05 -5.57 -25.79
C PRO A 354 -7.69 -6.29 -24.60
N GLU A 355 -9.02 -6.47 -24.63
CA GLU A 355 -9.77 -7.09 -23.52
C GLU A 355 -9.19 -8.44 -23.07
N SER A 356 -8.72 -9.27 -24.01
CA SER A 356 -8.11 -10.58 -23.74
C SER A 356 -6.77 -10.50 -22.98
N MET A 357 -6.11 -9.33 -22.99
CA MET A 357 -4.79 -9.11 -22.39
C MET A 357 -4.85 -8.16 -21.19
N THR A 358 -5.96 -7.44 -20.98
CA THR A 358 -6.07 -6.39 -19.93
C THR A 358 -5.72 -6.92 -18.54
N GLY A 359 -6.25 -8.09 -18.16
CA GLY A 359 -5.94 -8.69 -16.87
C GLY A 359 -4.45 -9.00 -16.68
N LYS A 360 -3.81 -9.57 -17.72
CA LYS A 360 -2.38 -9.93 -17.69
C LYS A 360 -1.47 -8.70 -17.65
N VAL A 361 -1.81 -7.68 -18.44
CA VAL A 361 -1.06 -6.40 -18.47
C VAL A 361 -1.22 -5.67 -17.14
N MET A 362 -2.42 -5.59 -16.56
CA MET A 362 -2.64 -4.97 -15.25
C MET A 362 -1.92 -5.71 -14.12
N ALA A 363 -1.89 -7.04 -14.17
CA ALA A 363 -1.11 -7.85 -13.24
C ALA A 363 0.39 -7.55 -13.36
N LEU A 364 0.92 -7.38 -14.59
CA LEU A 364 2.31 -6.99 -14.82
C LEU A 364 2.60 -5.59 -14.27
N VAL A 365 1.73 -4.60 -14.51
CA VAL A 365 1.85 -3.23 -13.98
C VAL A 365 1.96 -3.25 -12.45
N THR A 366 1.01 -3.94 -11.79
CA THR A 366 0.99 -4.04 -10.32
C THR A 366 2.22 -4.76 -9.79
N SER A 367 2.62 -5.87 -10.42
CA SER A 367 3.81 -6.64 -10.01
C SER A 367 5.08 -5.80 -10.12
N VAL A 368 5.28 -5.10 -11.25
CA VAL A 368 6.47 -4.27 -11.48
C VAL A 368 6.50 -3.09 -10.51
N ALA A 369 5.35 -2.42 -10.29
CA ALA A 369 5.22 -1.33 -9.32
C ALA A 369 5.55 -1.81 -7.90
N THR A 370 5.00 -2.95 -7.48
CA THR A 370 5.24 -3.50 -6.13
C THR A 370 6.69 -3.97 -5.96
N CYS A 371 7.29 -4.61 -6.98
CA CYS A 371 8.71 -5.01 -6.94
C CYS A 371 9.68 -3.82 -6.85
N SER A 372 9.29 -2.66 -7.37
CA SER A 372 10.12 -1.44 -7.33
C SER A 372 10.19 -0.83 -5.92
N GLN A 373 9.16 -1.04 -5.08
CA GLN A 373 9.06 -0.44 -3.75
C GLN A 373 10.22 -0.86 -2.81
N PRO A 374 10.49 -2.16 -2.57
CA PRO A 374 11.59 -2.55 -1.69
C PRO A 374 12.96 -2.10 -2.21
N LEU A 375 13.13 -2.04 -3.52
CA LEU A 375 14.37 -1.53 -4.12
C LEU A 375 14.54 -0.03 -3.81
N GLY A 376 13.47 0.75 -3.94
CA GLY A 376 13.46 2.16 -3.57
C GLY A 376 13.73 2.36 -2.07
N GLN A 377 13.05 1.59 -1.21
CA GLN A 377 13.25 1.65 0.25
C GLN A 377 14.72 1.37 0.61
N MET A 378 15.32 0.32 0.09
CA MET A 378 16.73 -0.01 0.35
C MET A 378 17.68 1.07 -0.18
N ALA A 379 17.44 1.60 -1.38
CA ALA A 379 18.26 2.66 -1.96
C ALA A 379 18.23 3.93 -1.09
N TYR A 380 17.04 4.38 -0.66
CA TYR A 380 16.91 5.55 0.21
C TYR A 380 17.51 5.31 1.60
N GLY A 381 17.36 4.10 2.16
CA GLY A 381 18.02 3.75 3.42
C GLY A 381 19.54 3.83 3.33
N TRP A 382 20.12 3.37 2.22
CA TRP A 382 21.55 3.48 1.96
C TRP A 382 22.00 4.93 1.72
N LEU A 383 21.24 5.69 0.91
CA LEU A 383 21.51 7.10 0.62
C LEU A 383 21.57 7.94 1.90
N HIS A 384 20.64 7.77 2.83
CA HIS A 384 20.65 8.47 4.11
C HIS A 384 21.83 8.09 5.03
N GLY A 385 22.43 6.92 4.81
CA GLY A 385 23.68 6.53 5.47
C GLY A 385 24.93 7.21 4.91
N CYS A 386 24.87 7.72 3.67
CA CYS A 386 26.05 8.22 2.95
C CYS A 386 25.97 9.69 2.58
N LEU A 387 24.77 10.26 2.41
CA LEU A 387 24.57 11.60 1.85
C LEU A 387 23.75 12.51 2.77
N PRO A 388 23.99 13.81 2.73
CA PRO A 388 23.16 14.77 3.45
C PRO A 388 21.75 14.86 2.85
N VAL A 389 20.76 15.16 3.71
CA VAL A 389 19.33 15.19 3.35
C VAL A 389 19.04 16.08 2.14
N TRP A 390 19.63 17.28 2.08
CA TRP A 390 19.38 18.21 0.96
C TRP A 390 19.78 17.63 -0.40
N LEU A 391 20.87 16.84 -0.44
CA LEU A 391 21.35 16.22 -1.68
C LEU A 391 20.44 15.08 -2.12
N ILE A 392 19.91 14.31 -1.16
CA ILE A 392 18.93 13.23 -1.45
C ILE A 392 17.64 13.83 -2.01
N LEU A 393 17.13 14.90 -1.40
CA LEU A 393 15.94 15.60 -1.86
C LEU A 393 16.15 16.19 -3.27
N LEU A 394 17.27 16.88 -3.49
CA LEU A 394 17.61 17.42 -4.80
C LEU A 394 17.76 16.32 -5.85
N GLY A 395 18.44 15.23 -5.51
CA GLY A 395 18.59 14.07 -6.38
C GLY A 395 17.25 13.43 -6.74
N SER A 396 16.32 13.32 -5.78
CA SER A 396 14.96 12.81 -6.02
C SER A 396 14.17 13.70 -6.99
N SER A 397 14.25 15.02 -6.81
CA SER A 397 13.64 15.98 -7.73
C SER A 397 14.21 15.85 -9.14
N LEU A 398 15.54 15.84 -9.27
CA LEU A 398 16.24 15.67 -10.55
C LEU A 398 15.99 14.31 -11.19
N ALA A 399 15.67 13.29 -10.42
CA ALA A 399 15.33 11.97 -10.93
C ALA A 399 13.88 11.87 -11.47
N ILE A 400 12.98 12.79 -11.09
CA ILE A 400 11.59 12.86 -11.57
C ILE A 400 11.45 13.80 -12.76
N LEU A 401 12.06 14.98 -12.71
CA LEU A 401 11.86 16.06 -13.70
C LEU A 401 12.16 15.67 -15.17
N PRO A 402 13.23 14.91 -15.50
CA PRO A 402 13.47 14.48 -16.88
C PRO A 402 12.35 13.60 -17.43
N PHE A 403 11.74 12.77 -16.59
CA PHE A 403 10.62 11.94 -16.99
C PHE A 403 9.35 12.75 -17.25
N ALA A 404 9.17 13.88 -16.60
CA ALA A 404 8.06 14.80 -16.91
C ALA A 404 8.17 15.35 -18.34
N ALA A 405 9.37 15.66 -18.81
CA ALA A 405 9.62 16.06 -20.19
C ALA A 405 9.42 14.91 -21.20
N MET A 406 9.86 13.71 -20.84
CA MET A 406 9.71 12.51 -21.68
C MET A 406 8.27 11.96 -21.69
N ALA A 407 7.50 12.21 -20.65
CA ALA A 407 6.12 11.71 -20.53
C ALA A 407 5.20 12.35 -21.57
N ARG A 408 5.38 13.64 -21.89
CA ARG A 408 4.52 14.34 -22.83
C ARG A 408 4.44 13.67 -24.21
N PRO A 409 5.55 13.45 -24.95
CA PRO A 409 5.49 12.77 -26.24
C PRO A 409 4.98 11.34 -26.14
N MET A 410 5.24 10.65 -25.03
CA MET A 410 4.75 9.30 -24.80
C MET A 410 3.23 9.25 -24.62
N PHE A 411 2.65 10.19 -23.91
CA PHE A 411 1.19 10.27 -23.76
C PHE A 411 0.52 10.77 -25.04
N ASP A 412 1.16 11.67 -25.82
CA ASP A 412 0.67 12.11 -27.13
C ASP A 412 0.64 10.92 -28.13
N GLU A 413 1.66 10.03 -28.11
CA GLU A 413 1.68 8.78 -28.87
C GLU A 413 0.56 7.81 -28.46
N LEU A 414 0.17 7.82 -27.19
CA LEU A 414 -0.92 7.00 -26.67
C LEU A 414 -2.31 7.63 -26.94
N GLU A 415 -2.41 8.93 -27.20
CA GLU A 415 -3.66 9.59 -27.63
C GLU A 415 -3.95 9.35 -29.10
N SER A 416 -2.94 9.22 -29.96
CA SER A 416 -3.06 8.90 -31.40
C SER A 416 -3.44 7.44 -31.61
#